data_1ebbc7fe79c0f45a70a8147ed1304aea
#
_entry.id   1ebbc7fe79c0f45a70a8147ed1304aea
#
_cell.length_a   1.000
_cell.length_b   1.000
_cell.length_c   1.000
_cell.angle_alpha   90.00
_cell.angle_beta   90.00
_cell.angle_gamma   90.00
#
_symmetry.space_group_name_H-M   'P 1'
#
loop_
_entity.id
_entity.type
_entity.pdbx_description
1 polymer ?
#
loop_
_entity_poly.entity_id
_entity_poly.type
_entity_poly.pdbx_seq_one_letter_code
_entity_poly.pdbx_strand_id
1 'polypeptide(L)'
;MKRILVCDDDHEIVQAICVYLTDAGFEIVQAYSGKEALQCVLDPDQQIDLIIMDVMMPEVNGIQATKKIRELYNIPIIMLSAKSEDEDKITGLKIGADDYMTKPFNPEELVARVESQLRRIEMIREGKNKRSNVIRIGGLEVDESESDVTVDGRKVRLTPIEHRILLFLVRNAGTTYSSTELY
;
A
#
# COMPACT_ATOMS: atom_id res chain seq x y z
N MET A 1 7.25 -15.15 0.48
CA MET A 1 5.99 -15.30 -0.26
C MET A 1 5.31 -13.95 -0.23
N LYS A 2 4.66 -13.50 -1.30
CA LYS A 2 3.95 -12.20 -1.31
C LYS A 2 2.61 -12.35 -0.60
N ARG A 3 2.25 -11.37 0.23
CA ARG A 3 1.04 -11.38 1.05
C ARG A 3 0.02 -10.39 0.52
N ILE A 4 -1.17 -10.89 0.20
CA ILE A 4 -2.28 -10.13 -0.37
C ILE A 4 -3.39 -10.00 0.67
N LEU A 5 -3.81 -8.77 0.95
CA LEU A 5 -5.00 -8.51 1.75
C LEU A 5 -6.22 -8.49 0.83
N VAL A 6 -7.21 -9.32 1.10
CA VAL A 6 -8.50 -9.35 0.41
C VAL A 6 -9.58 -8.85 1.36
N CYS A 7 -10.25 -7.77 0.97
CA CYS A 7 -11.27 -7.11 1.78
C CYS A 7 -12.57 -6.90 0.99
N ASP A 8 -13.62 -7.58 1.44
CA ASP A 8 -14.97 -7.52 0.90
C ASP A 8 -15.95 -7.96 2.00
N ASP A 9 -17.11 -7.34 2.15
CA ASP A 9 -18.12 -7.75 3.14
C ASP A 9 -18.84 -9.04 2.74
N ASP A 10 -18.77 -9.43 1.47
CA ASP A 10 -19.26 -10.73 0.98
C ASP A 10 -18.21 -11.84 1.20
N HIS A 11 -18.47 -12.69 2.18
CA HIS A 11 -17.61 -13.82 2.54
C HIS A 11 -17.40 -14.81 1.39
N GLU A 12 -18.39 -15.01 0.51
CA GLU A 12 -18.27 -15.93 -0.63
C GLU A 12 -17.30 -15.38 -1.67
N ILE A 13 -17.33 -14.08 -1.91
CA ILE A 13 -16.39 -13.38 -2.80
C ILE A 13 -14.97 -13.47 -2.24
N VAL A 14 -14.78 -13.19 -0.94
CA VAL A 14 -13.46 -13.31 -0.29
C VAL A 14 -12.93 -14.73 -0.44
N GLN A 15 -13.74 -15.75 -0.13
CA GLN A 15 -13.31 -17.14 -0.25
C GLN A 15 -12.95 -17.52 -1.69
N ALA A 16 -13.75 -17.11 -2.66
CA ALA A 16 -13.47 -17.37 -4.06
C ALA A 16 -12.13 -16.76 -4.50
N ILE A 17 -11.89 -15.49 -4.15
CA ILE A 17 -10.63 -14.81 -4.45
C ILE A 17 -9.45 -15.52 -3.78
N CYS A 18 -9.61 -15.93 -2.50
CA CYS A 18 -8.57 -16.63 -1.75
C CYS A 18 -8.14 -17.93 -2.43
N VAL A 19 -9.07 -18.72 -2.96
CA VAL A 19 -8.74 -19.96 -3.66
C VAL A 19 -7.82 -19.67 -4.85
N TYR A 20 -8.20 -18.77 -5.74
CA TYR A 20 -7.42 -18.46 -6.95
C TYR A 20 -6.05 -17.87 -6.64
N LEU A 21 -5.96 -16.98 -5.66
CA LEU A 21 -4.69 -16.36 -5.31
C LEU A 21 -3.76 -17.33 -4.56
N THR A 22 -4.31 -18.23 -3.73
CA THR A 22 -3.51 -19.27 -3.08
C THR A 22 -2.95 -20.27 -4.08
N ASP A 23 -3.75 -20.67 -5.08
CA ASP A 23 -3.27 -21.53 -6.18
C ASP A 23 -2.19 -20.84 -7.02
N ALA A 24 -2.24 -19.52 -7.14
CA ALA A 24 -1.20 -18.71 -7.78
C ALA A 24 0.05 -18.50 -6.90
N GLY A 25 0.07 -19.02 -5.67
CA GLY A 25 1.23 -19.02 -4.79
C GLY A 25 1.35 -17.80 -3.87
N PHE A 26 0.25 -17.08 -3.62
CA PHE A 26 0.20 -15.95 -2.68
C PHE A 26 -0.24 -16.38 -1.29
N GLU A 27 0.24 -15.67 -0.27
CA GLU A 27 -0.28 -15.75 1.09
C GLU A 27 -1.43 -14.75 1.24
N ILE A 28 -2.55 -15.17 1.85
CA ILE A 28 -3.76 -14.35 1.90
C ILE A 28 -4.10 -13.94 3.33
N VAL A 29 -4.35 -12.65 3.50
CA VAL A 29 -4.98 -12.08 4.69
C VAL A 29 -6.40 -11.68 4.31
N GLN A 30 -7.38 -12.01 5.14
CA GLN A 30 -8.79 -11.73 4.90
C GLN A 30 -9.27 -10.62 5.81
N ALA A 31 -10.11 -9.74 5.29
CA ALA A 31 -10.85 -8.74 6.05
C ALA A 31 -12.26 -8.62 5.47
N TYR A 32 -13.23 -8.31 6.32
CA TYR A 32 -14.65 -8.24 5.95
C TYR A 32 -15.24 -6.85 6.17
N SER A 33 -14.38 -5.89 6.46
CA SER A 33 -14.74 -4.47 6.59
C SER A 33 -13.53 -3.57 6.37
N GLY A 34 -13.77 -2.32 5.98
CA GLY A 34 -12.69 -1.34 5.85
C GLY A 34 -11.95 -1.09 7.17
N LYS A 35 -12.60 -1.30 8.32
CA LYS A 35 -11.98 -1.20 9.63
C LYS A 35 -10.99 -2.34 9.88
N GLU A 36 -11.37 -3.57 9.57
CA GLU A 36 -10.49 -4.74 9.66
C GLU A 36 -9.29 -4.60 8.70
N ALA A 37 -9.54 -4.18 7.46
CA ALA A 37 -8.47 -3.92 6.50
C ALA A 37 -7.45 -2.92 7.03
N LEU A 38 -7.89 -1.83 7.66
CA LEU A 38 -7.01 -0.87 8.30
C LEU A 38 -6.20 -1.48 9.44
N GLN A 39 -6.82 -2.34 10.27
CA GLN A 39 -6.12 -3.04 11.36
C GLN A 39 -5.03 -3.98 10.80
N CYS A 40 -5.34 -4.76 9.75
CA CYS A 40 -4.35 -5.63 9.10
C CYS A 40 -3.16 -4.85 8.53
N VAL A 41 -3.40 -3.69 7.91
CA VAL A 41 -2.32 -2.86 7.34
C VAL A 41 -1.48 -2.17 8.42
N LEU A 42 -2.08 -1.84 9.56
CA LEU A 42 -1.38 -1.20 10.68
C LEU A 42 -0.61 -2.20 11.56
N ASP A 43 -0.88 -3.49 11.43
CA ASP A 43 -0.20 -4.54 12.18
C ASP A 43 1.24 -4.73 11.65
N PRO A 44 2.28 -4.44 12.45
CA PRO A 44 3.67 -4.55 12.00
C PRO A 44 4.11 -5.98 11.67
N ASP A 45 3.40 -6.99 12.19
CA ASP A 45 3.67 -8.40 11.92
C ASP A 45 3.03 -8.88 10.61
N GLN A 46 2.11 -8.09 10.05
CA GLN A 46 1.46 -8.36 8.79
C GLN A 46 2.03 -7.47 7.68
N GLN A 47 3.07 -7.94 7.01
CA GLN A 47 3.62 -7.22 5.85
C GLN A 47 2.74 -7.46 4.63
N ILE A 48 1.85 -6.52 4.31
CA ILE A 48 0.97 -6.59 3.14
C ILE A 48 1.69 -6.03 1.91
N ASP A 49 1.77 -6.83 0.84
CA ASP A 49 2.40 -6.43 -0.42
C ASP A 49 1.41 -5.83 -1.42
N LEU A 50 0.11 -6.20 -1.36
CA LEU A 50 -0.95 -5.68 -2.21
C LEU A 50 -2.30 -5.83 -1.50
N ILE A 51 -3.24 -4.95 -1.82
CA ILE A 51 -4.60 -4.96 -1.28
C ILE A 51 -5.60 -5.09 -2.42
N ILE A 52 -6.56 -6.00 -2.27
CA ILE A 52 -7.78 -6.07 -3.06
C ILE A 52 -8.89 -5.55 -2.16
N MET A 53 -9.58 -4.49 -2.57
CA MET A 53 -10.52 -3.75 -1.72
C MET A 53 -11.85 -3.57 -2.43
N ASP A 54 -12.93 -4.07 -1.85
CA ASP A 54 -14.27 -3.72 -2.33
C ASP A 54 -14.59 -2.26 -2.05
N VAL A 55 -15.26 -1.61 -3.00
CA VAL A 55 -15.69 -0.20 -2.87
C VAL A 55 -16.82 -0.07 -1.88
N MET A 56 -17.80 -0.96 -1.97
CA MET A 56 -19.12 -0.82 -1.31
C MET A 56 -19.20 -1.73 -0.08
N MET A 57 -18.66 -1.27 1.03
CA MET A 57 -18.78 -1.96 2.32
C MET A 57 -19.51 -1.08 3.35
N PRO A 58 -20.22 -1.68 4.32
CA PRO A 58 -20.88 -0.95 5.39
C PRO A 58 -19.87 -0.26 6.32
N GLU A 59 -20.29 0.80 7.01
CA GLU A 59 -19.55 1.61 7.98
C GLU A 59 -18.35 2.37 7.36
N VAL A 60 -17.26 1.67 7.09
CA VAL A 60 -16.07 2.22 6.44
C VAL A 60 -15.96 1.57 5.06
N ASN A 61 -16.36 2.31 4.03
CA ASN A 61 -16.27 1.83 2.66
C ASN A 61 -14.81 1.79 2.16
N GLY A 62 -14.59 1.06 1.06
CA GLY A 62 -13.24 0.87 0.52
C GLY A 62 -12.53 2.16 0.10
N ILE A 63 -13.28 3.17 -0.33
CA ILE A 63 -12.76 4.49 -0.68
C ILE A 63 -12.18 5.18 0.56
N GLN A 64 -12.92 5.17 1.68
CA GLN A 64 -12.48 5.76 2.94
C GLN A 64 -11.28 5.00 3.53
N ALA A 65 -11.31 3.66 3.46
CA ALA A 65 -10.19 2.83 3.90
C ALA A 65 -8.94 3.10 3.06
N THR A 66 -9.07 3.14 1.73
CA THR A 66 -7.98 3.46 0.81
C THR A 66 -7.36 4.82 1.10
N LYS A 67 -8.17 5.87 1.31
CA LYS A 67 -7.67 7.19 1.66
C LYS A 67 -6.81 7.17 2.92
N LYS A 68 -7.27 6.50 3.99
CA LYS A 68 -6.51 6.37 5.24
C LYS A 68 -5.22 5.56 5.06
N ILE A 69 -5.27 4.48 4.27
CA ILE A 69 -4.07 3.69 3.96
C ILE A 69 -3.03 4.54 3.23
N ARG A 70 -3.48 5.34 2.25
CA ARG A 70 -2.59 6.23 1.46
C ARG A 70 -1.92 7.34 2.28
N GLU A 71 -2.51 7.75 3.39
CA GLU A 71 -1.88 8.72 4.30
C GLU A 71 -0.60 8.15 4.94
N LEU A 72 -0.51 6.83 5.09
CA LEU A 72 0.55 6.15 5.83
C LEU A 72 1.43 5.25 4.95
N TYR A 73 0.84 4.61 3.93
CA TYR A 73 1.47 3.53 3.16
C TYR A 73 1.25 3.69 1.66
N ASN A 74 2.24 3.25 0.89
CA ASN A 74 2.18 3.21 -0.57
C ASN A 74 2.05 1.75 -1.09
N ILE A 75 1.16 0.98 -0.45
CA ILE A 75 0.88 -0.40 -0.85
C ILE A 75 -0.04 -0.36 -2.10
N PRO A 76 0.22 -1.14 -3.17
CA PRO A 76 -0.68 -1.17 -4.33
C PRO A 76 -2.07 -1.64 -3.94
N ILE A 77 -3.11 -0.96 -4.47
CA ILE A 77 -4.51 -1.25 -4.18
C ILE A 77 -5.26 -1.44 -5.50
N ILE A 78 -5.89 -2.62 -5.64
CA ILE A 78 -6.85 -2.94 -6.70
C ILE A 78 -8.25 -2.82 -6.09
N MET A 79 -9.08 -1.92 -6.64
CA MET A 79 -10.45 -1.78 -6.16
C MET A 79 -11.41 -2.65 -6.95
N LEU A 80 -12.32 -3.31 -6.24
CA LEU A 80 -13.43 -4.05 -6.82
C LEU A 80 -14.72 -3.24 -6.68
N SER A 81 -15.55 -3.19 -7.73
CA SER A 81 -16.82 -2.45 -7.69
C SER A 81 -17.91 -3.12 -8.52
N ALA A 82 -19.17 -2.88 -8.17
CA ALA A 82 -20.30 -3.26 -8.98
C ALA A 82 -20.34 -2.43 -10.29
N LYS A 83 -20.84 -3.01 -11.38
CA LYS A 83 -20.78 -2.50 -12.76
C LYS A 83 -21.49 -1.16 -13.00
N SER A 84 -22.21 -0.60 -12.04
CA SER A 84 -23.15 0.49 -12.23
C SER A 84 -22.64 1.90 -11.89
N GLU A 85 -21.38 2.04 -11.46
CA GLU A 85 -20.93 3.31 -10.89
C GLU A 85 -19.64 3.79 -11.57
N ASP A 86 -19.78 4.41 -12.77
CA ASP A 86 -18.64 5.10 -13.42
C ASP A 86 -18.11 6.26 -12.57
N GLU A 87 -18.95 6.84 -11.70
CA GLU A 87 -18.53 7.87 -10.75
C GLU A 87 -17.57 7.32 -9.67
N ASP A 88 -17.76 6.09 -9.22
CA ASP A 88 -16.88 5.46 -8.24
C ASP A 88 -15.52 5.09 -8.83
N LYS A 89 -15.45 4.72 -10.12
CA LYS A 89 -14.18 4.51 -10.83
C LYS A 89 -13.34 5.79 -10.86
N ILE A 90 -13.95 6.91 -11.22
CA ILE A 90 -13.28 8.21 -11.29
C ILE A 90 -12.84 8.65 -9.90
N THR A 91 -13.67 8.41 -8.90
CA THR A 91 -13.39 8.74 -7.50
C THR A 91 -12.28 7.85 -6.93
N GLY A 92 -12.33 6.53 -7.16
CA GLY A 92 -11.33 5.57 -6.70
C GLY A 92 -9.92 5.85 -7.27
N LEU A 93 -9.83 6.16 -8.56
CA LEU A 93 -8.56 6.53 -9.21
C LEU A 93 -8.02 7.87 -8.69
N LYS A 94 -8.90 8.86 -8.43
CA LYS A 94 -8.50 10.15 -7.85
C LYS A 94 -8.00 10.04 -6.40
N ILE A 95 -8.44 9.02 -5.66
CA ILE A 95 -8.07 8.79 -4.25
C ILE A 95 -6.76 7.99 -4.14
N GLY A 96 -6.26 7.45 -5.26
CA GLY A 96 -4.96 6.76 -5.30
C GLY A 96 -5.04 5.25 -5.36
N ALA A 97 -6.12 4.67 -5.87
CA ALA A 97 -6.12 3.27 -6.30
C ALA A 97 -5.17 3.09 -7.50
N ASP A 98 -4.45 1.98 -7.55
CA ASP A 98 -3.50 1.67 -8.62
C ASP A 98 -4.18 0.97 -9.79
N ASP A 99 -5.28 0.26 -9.53
CA ASP A 99 -6.09 -0.41 -10.55
C ASP A 99 -7.54 -0.53 -10.08
N TYR A 100 -8.42 -0.86 -11.02
CA TYR A 100 -9.85 -0.95 -10.80
C TYR A 100 -10.46 -2.10 -11.60
N MET A 101 -11.33 -2.89 -10.98
CA MET A 101 -11.95 -4.05 -11.59
C MET A 101 -13.44 -4.11 -11.26
N THR A 102 -14.28 -4.47 -12.24
CA THR A 102 -15.73 -4.56 -12.05
C THR A 102 -16.17 -5.97 -11.69
N LYS A 103 -17.10 -6.09 -10.75
CA LYS A 103 -17.83 -7.33 -10.46
C LYS A 103 -18.98 -7.51 -11.47
N PRO A 104 -19.24 -8.75 -11.97
CA PRO A 104 -18.45 -9.95 -11.79
C PRO A 104 -17.14 -9.90 -12.59
N PHE A 105 -16.07 -10.45 -12.05
CA PHE A 105 -14.75 -10.49 -12.67
C PHE A 105 -14.32 -11.90 -13.04
N ASN A 106 -13.42 -11.99 -14.01
CA ASN A 106 -12.75 -13.25 -14.33
C ASN A 106 -11.60 -13.48 -13.32
N PRO A 107 -11.53 -14.64 -12.63
CA PRO A 107 -10.46 -14.95 -11.70
C PRO A 107 -9.06 -14.89 -12.31
N GLU A 108 -8.88 -15.36 -13.54
CA GLU A 108 -7.59 -15.30 -14.23
C GLU A 108 -7.17 -13.85 -14.49
N GLU A 109 -8.12 -12.96 -14.79
CA GLU A 109 -7.87 -11.53 -14.95
C GLU A 109 -7.43 -10.91 -13.62
N LEU A 110 -8.06 -11.28 -12.51
CA LEU A 110 -7.69 -10.79 -11.18
C LEU A 110 -6.24 -11.18 -10.84
N VAL A 111 -5.88 -12.45 -11.02
CA VAL A 111 -4.51 -12.96 -10.78
C VAL A 111 -3.50 -12.19 -11.65
N ALA A 112 -3.78 -12.04 -12.95
CA ALA A 112 -2.89 -11.32 -13.87
C ALA A 112 -2.67 -9.85 -13.46
N ARG A 113 -3.72 -9.17 -12.95
CA ARG A 113 -3.62 -7.79 -12.44
C ARG A 113 -2.78 -7.72 -11.16
N VAL A 114 -2.99 -8.64 -10.21
CA VAL A 114 -2.19 -8.75 -8.99
C VAL A 114 -0.70 -8.92 -9.33
N GLU A 115 -0.37 -9.86 -10.19
CA GLU A 115 1.00 -10.08 -10.65
C GLU A 115 1.61 -8.85 -11.34
N SER A 116 0.81 -8.18 -12.17
CA SER A 116 1.25 -6.96 -12.88
C SER A 116 1.58 -5.83 -11.91
N GLN A 117 0.73 -5.59 -10.90
CA GLN A 117 0.98 -4.56 -9.89
C GLN A 117 2.20 -4.89 -9.03
N LEU A 118 2.35 -6.13 -8.59
CA LEU A 118 3.52 -6.56 -7.81
C LEU A 118 4.82 -6.42 -8.62
N ARG A 119 4.82 -6.84 -9.88
CA ARG A 119 5.98 -6.68 -10.78
C ARG A 119 6.33 -5.22 -11.00
N ARG A 120 5.34 -4.34 -11.17
CA ARG A 120 5.56 -2.89 -11.30
C ARG A 120 6.28 -2.30 -10.08
N ILE A 121 5.89 -2.69 -8.87
CA ILE A 121 6.55 -2.26 -7.64
C ILE A 121 7.99 -2.77 -7.57
N GLU A 122 8.23 -4.02 -7.95
CA GLU A 122 9.58 -4.60 -7.98
C GLU A 122 10.48 -3.87 -8.97
N MET A 123 9.99 -3.59 -10.18
CA MET A 123 10.74 -2.79 -11.18
C MET A 123 11.07 -1.38 -10.67
N ILE A 124 10.14 -0.74 -9.94
CA ILE A 124 10.39 0.58 -9.33
C ILE A 124 11.46 0.46 -8.24
N ARG A 125 11.41 -0.56 -7.40
CA ARG A 125 12.41 -0.85 -6.38
C ARG A 125 13.78 -1.14 -7.00
N GLU A 126 13.85 -1.98 -8.04
CA GLU A 126 15.08 -2.29 -8.76
C GLU A 126 15.64 -1.09 -9.53
N GLY A 127 14.78 -0.31 -10.18
CA GLY A 127 15.15 0.93 -10.87
C GLY A 127 15.66 2.01 -9.92
N LYS A 128 15.15 2.07 -8.70
CA LYS A 128 15.65 2.94 -7.63
C LYS A 128 16.97 2.42 -7.04
N ASN A 129 17.17 1.13 -6.93
CA ASN A 129 18.46 0.53 -6.51
C ASN A 129 19.61 0.81 -7.49
N LYS A 130 19.32 1.06 -8.77
CA LYS A 130 20.34 1.52 -9.75
C LYS A 130 20.67 3.01 -9.66
N ARG A 131 19.84 3.80 -8.99
CA ARG A 131 20.12 5.19 -8.61
C ARG A 131 20.08 5.22 -7.10
N SER A 132 21.21 5.07 -6.44
CA SER A 132 21.29 5.18 -4.97
C SER A 132 20.79 6.57 -4.54
N ASN A 133 19.49 6.67 -4.22
CA ASN A 133 18.90 7.87 -3.63
C ASN A 133 19.20 7.89 -2.11
N VAL A 134 20.42 7.58 -1.74
CA VAL A 134 20.88 7.68 -0.36
C VAL A 134 21.32 9.11 -0.12
N ILE A 135 20.56 9.83 0.69
CA ILE A 135 20.96 11.15 1.17
C ILE A 135 21.92 10.94 2.34
N ARG A 136 23.11 11.54 2.24
CA ARG A 136 24.15 11.47 3.27
C ARG A 136 24.42 12.84 3.87
N ILE A 137 24.26 12.94 5.18
CA ILE A 137 24.55 14.16 5.95
C ILE A 137 25.35 13.77 7.19
N GLY A 138 26.66 14.02 7.18
CA GLY A 138 27.56 13.54 8.24
C GLY A 138 27.56 12.01 8.31
N GLY A 139 27.28 11.43 9.48
CA GLY A 139 27.14 9.99 9.68
C GLY A 139 25.75 9.42 9.39
N LEU A 140 24.78 10.28 9.04
CA LEU A 140 23.40 9.87 8.70
C LEU A 140 23.31 9.50 7.23
N GLU A 141 22.78 8.30 6.95
CA GLU A 141 22.40 7.84 5.62
C GLU A 141 20.91 7.49 5.63
N VAL A 142 20.15 8.08 4.71
CA VAL A 142 18.71 7.85 4.54
C VAL A 142 18.46 7.34 3.13
N ASP A 143 18.00 6.09 3.00
CA ASP A 143 17.56 5.55 1.72
C ASP A 143 16.09 5.92 1.52
N GLU A 144 15.83 6.77 0.52
CA GLU A 144 14.48 7.22 0.17
C GLU A 144 13.59 6.09 -0.36
N SER A 145 14.19 4.99 -0.86
CA SER A 145 13.45 3.91 -1.51
C SER A 145 12.99 2.82 -0.53
N GLU A 146 13.80 2.54 0.50
CA GLU A 146 13.57 1.39 1.38
C GLU A 146 13.14 1.79 2.80
N SER A 147 12.99 3.08 3.08
CA SER A 147 12.77 3.61 4.44
C SER A 147 13.85 3.19 5.43
N ASP A 148 15.02 2.83 4.93
CA ASP A 148 16.17 2.45 5.72
C ASP A 148 16.97 3.68 6.14
N VAL A 149 17.24 3.77 7.43
CA VAL A 149 18.04 4.83 8.02
C VAL A 149 19.21 4.21 8.77
N THR A 150 20.42 4.71 8.50
CA THR A 150 21.61 4.34 9.26
C THR A 150 22.30 5.58 9.83
N VAL A 151 22.86 5.45 11.03
CA VAL A 151 23.68 6.46 11.67
C VAL A 151 25.02 5.82 12.04
N ASP A 152 26.11 6.33 11.49
CA ASP A 152 27.44 5.77 11.64
C ASP A 152 27.51 4.25 11.36
N GLY A 153 26.81 3.81 10.28
CA GLY A 153 26.72 2.42 9.86
C GLY A 153 25.81 1.52 10.71
N ARG A 154 25.11 2.07 11.71
CA ARG A 154 24.14 1.33 12.53
C ARG A 154 22.72 1.61 12.07
N LYS A 155 21.96 0.55 11.77
CA LYS A 155 20.56 0.67 11.34
C LYS A 155 19.67 1.18 12.48
N VAL A 156 18.88 2.22 12.20
CA VAL A 156 17.91 2.83 13.11
C VAL A 156 16.52 2.53 12.63
N ARG A 157 15.65 2.03 13.51
CA ARG A 157 14.23 1.82 13.20
C ARG A 157 13.45 3.08 13.54
N LEU A 158 12.72 3.60 12.57
CA LEU A 158 11.82 4.74 12.72
C LEU A 158 10.39 4.29 12.43
N THR A 159 9.43 4.93 13.08
CA THR A 159 8.03 4.84 12.69
C THR A 159 7.83 5.52 11.33
N PRO A 160 6.76 5.21 10.58
CA PRO A 160 6.48 5.85 9.29
C PRO A 160 6.43 7.38 9.36
N ILE A 161 5.90 7.93 10.45
CA ILE A 161 5.83 9.38 10.68
C ILE A 161 7.22 9.97 10.91
N GLU A 162 8.02 9.37 11.78
CA GLU A 162 9.40 9.80 12.05
C GLU A 162 10.26 9.75 10.79
N HIS A 163 10.12 8.69 9.98
CA HIS A 163 10.82 8.57 8.72
C HIS A 163 10.42 9.68 7.72
N ARG A 164 9.13 10.01 7.61
CA ARG A 164 8.65 11.11 6.74
C ARG A 164 9.18 12.47 7.19
N ILE A 165 9.16 12.73 8.49
CA ILE A 165 9.73 13.96 9.06
C ILE A 165 11.23 14.02 8.77
N LEU A 166 11.97 12.93 9.01
CA LEU A 166 13.40 12.87 8.72
C LEU A 166 13.68 13.12 7.23
N LEU A 167 12.97 12.47 6.32
CA LEU A 167 13.11 12.69 4.87
C LEU A 167 12.86 14.14 4.49
N PHE A 168 11.83 14.77 5.05
CA PHE A 168 11.56 16.19 4.81
C PHE A 168 12.73 17.06 5.27
N LEU A 169 13.25 16.83 6.46
CA LEU A 169 14.36 17.60 7.01
C LEU A 169 15.67 17.42 6.23
N VAL A 170 16.01 16.18 5.84
CA VAL A 170 17.26 15.94 5.08
C VAL A 170 17.19 16.48 3.66
N ARG A 171 16.01 16.51 3.03
CA ARG A 171 15.80 17.14 1.72
C ARG A 171 15.92 18.66 1.77
N ASN A 172 15.59 19.25 2.91
CA ASN A 172 15.66 20.69 3.15
C ASN A 172 16.78 21.06 4.17
N ALA A 173 17.89 20.33 4.11
CA ALA A 173 18.99 20.54 5.02
C ALA A 173 19.49 21.99 4.98
N GLY A 174 19.67 22.60 6.13
CA GLY A 174 20.07 24.01 6.28
C GLY A 174 18.89 24.99 6.50
N THR A 175 17.65 24.49 6.46
CA THR A 175 16.45 25.28 6.77
C THR A 175 15.91 24.87 8.14
N THR A 176 15.48 25.86 8.94
CA THR A 176 14.87 25.61 10.25
C THR A 176 13.34 25.64 10.11
N TYR A 177 12.69 24.64 10.68
CA TYR A 177 11.22 24.51 10.69
C TYR A 177 10.69 24.48 12.11
N SER A 178 9.56 25.12 12.34
CA SER A 178 8.81 25.01 13.60
C SER A 178 8.05 23.69 13.69
N SER A 179 7.66 23.28 14.89
CA SER A 179 6.85 22.06 15.08
C SER A 179 5.50 22.13 14.35
N THR A 180 4.93 23.31 14.15
CA THR A 180 3.65 23.52 13.41
C THR A 180 3.78 23.42 11.90
N GLU A 181 4.99 23.47 11.34
CA GLU A 181 5.27 23.30 9.91
C GLU A 181 5.57 21.85 9.55
N LEU A 182 5.78 20.99 10.55
CA LEU A 182 6.10 19.56 10.40
C LEU A 182 4.86 18.64 10.53
N TYR A 183 3.70 19.19 10.92
CA TYR A 183 2.44 18.45 11.13
C TYR A 183 1.35 18.86 10.11
#